data_9b35123cc5a1f9c14adaa3801042d451
#
_entry.id   9b35123cc5a1f9c14adaa3801042d451
#
_cell.length_a   1.000
_cell.length_b   1.000
_cell.length_c   1.000
_cell.angle_alpha   90.00
_cell.angle_beta   90.00
_cell.angle_gamma   90.00
#
_symmetry.space_group_name_H-M   'P 1'
#
loop_
_entity.id
_entity.type
_entity.pdbx_description
1 polymer ?
#
loop_
_entity_poly.entity_id
_entity_poly.type
_entity_poly.pdbx_seq_one_letter_code
_entity_poly.pdbx_strand_id
1 'polypeptide(L)'
;AVRRNGDVRALRIENGLFGRIKDGSWRAKVYFYNSERGYPGAFVREEPGKFKHEDRQWDTNFFLQGAFSKAFAPWYRLSVHAKYAYDYLHYLSDPRLDVTTMYVDNHYYQQEAYVSAAQEFTLFSWWDVNLAADFQYNTLEADLVNFVYPSRFTSLTALATSLRFGKIDVQGSLLYTFVDDFA
;
A
#
# COMPACT_ATOMS: atom_id res chain seq x y z
N ALA A 1 -4.68 -1.79 -38.63
CA ALA A 1 -3.89 -0.61 -38.23
C ALA A 1 -2.99 -1.02 -37.09
N VAL A 2 -1.68 -0.73 -37.19
CA VAL A 2 -0.71 -0.96 -36.11
C VAL A 2 -0.74 0.30 -35.24
N ARG A 3 -1.10 0.15 -33.95
CA ARG A 3 -0.98 1.23 -32.98
C ARG A 3 0.51 1.39 -32.63
N ARG A 4 1.00 2.60 -32.66
CA ARG A 4 2.35 2.96 -32.21
C ARG A 4 2.28 3.34 -30.74
N ASN A 5 3.44 3.30 -30.04
CA ASN A 5 3.57 3.70 -28.63
C ASN A 5 2.65 2.90 -27.68
N GLY A 6 2.59 1.60 -27.89
CA GLY A 6 1.88 0.66 -26.99
C GLY A 6 2.83 -0.36 -26.36
N ASP A 7 4.12 -0.03 -26.32
CA ASP A 7 5.15 -0.88 -25.74
C ASP A 7 5.13 -0.82 -24.21
N VAL A 8 5.55 -1.93 -23.60
CA VAL A 8 5.71 -2.05 -22.15
C VAL A 8 7.03 -2.75 -21.88
N ARG A 9 7.82 -2.19 -20.99
CA ARG A 9 9.00 -2.81 -20.40
C ARG A 9 8.85 -2.82 -18.90
N ALA A 10 9.05 -3.96 -18.26
CA ALA A 10 8.93 -4.07 -16.80
C ALA A 10 9.99 -5.01 -16.22
N LEU A 11 10.45 -4.68 -15.03
CA LEU A 11 11.27 -5.51 -14.15
C LEU A 11 10.55 -5.67 -12.82
N ARG A 12 10.43 -6.90 -12.34
CA ARG A 12 9.89 -7.23 -11.02
C ARG A 12 10.88 -8.13 -10.29
N ILE A 13 11.21 -7.75 -9.07
CA ILE A 13 12.03 -8.54 -8.16
C ILE A 13 11.25 -8.67 -6.86
N GLU A 14 11.13 -9.90 -6.40
CA GLU A 14 10.47 -10.22 -5.14
C GLU A 14 11.30 -11.25 -4.41
N ASN A 15 11.58 -11.00 -3.14
CA ASN A 15 12.31 -11.92 -2.28
C ASN A 15 11.70 -11.95 -0.89
N GLY A 16 11.73 -13.11 -0.26
CA GLY A 16 11.17 -13.30 1.07
C GLY A 16 12.03 -14.25 1.89
N LEU A 17 12.20 -13.90 3.15
CA LEU A 17 12.83 -14.70 4.17
C LEU A 17 11.80 -15.02 5.25
N PHE A 18 11.86 -16.20 5.79
CA PHE A 18 11.05 -16.59 6.92
C PHE A 18 11.85 -17.49 7.86
N GLY A 19 11.51 -17.46 9.12
CA GLY A 19 12.16 -18.27 10.13
C GLY A 19 11.21 -18.68 11.24
N ARG A 20 11.56 -19.75 11.92
CA ARG A 20 10.91 -20.18 13.16
C ARG A 20 11.81 -19.90 14.34
N ILE A 21 11.20 -19.50 15.42
CA ILE A 21 11.82 -19.36 16.74
C ILE A 21 11.01 -20.19 17.73
N LYS A 22 11.48 -20.34 18.94
CA LYS A 22 10.73 -21.03 19.98
C LYS A 22 9.38 -20.33 20.18
N ASP A 23 8.30 -21.07 20.01
CA ASP A 23 6.90 -20.62 20.15
C ASP A 23 6.50 -19.45 19.25
N GLY A 24 7.20 -19.32 18.10
CA GLY A 24 6.92 -18.22 17.18
C GLY A 24 7.52 -18.36 15.80
N SER A 25 7.26 -17.35 14.97
CA SER A 25 7.77 -17.24 13.61
C SER A 25 7.95 -15.78 13.22
N TRP A 26 8.79 -15.57 12.22
CA TRP A 26 8.94 -14.28 11.57
C TRP A 26 9.03 -14.44 10.06
N ARG A 27 8.69 -13.41 9.35
CA ARG A 27 8.89 -13.29 7.90
C ARG A 27 9.25 -11.87 7.53
N ALA A 28 10.07 -11.73 6.52
CA ALA A 28 10.41 -10.46 5.88
C ALA A 28 10.27 -10.63 4.37
N LYS A 29 9.77 -9.61 3.69
CA LYS A 29 9.58 -9.60 2.26
C LYS A 29 10.02 -8.26 1.71
N VAL A 30 10.75 -8.29 0.60
CA VAL A 30 11.10 -7.13 -0.19
C VAL A 30 10.52 -7.28 -1.60
N TYR A 31 10.02 -6.20 -2.12
CA TYR A 31 9.47 -6.12 -3.47
C TYR A 31 9.97 -4.87 -4.14
N PHE A 32 10.39 -5.02 -5.38
CA PHE A 32 10.74 -3.94 -6.28
C PHE A 32 10.08 -4.16 -7.64
N TYR A 33 9.48 -3.14 -8.16
CA TYR A 33 8.92 -3.10 -9.51
C TYR A 33 9.33 -1.81 -10.18
N ASN A 34 9.75 -1.90 -11.44
CA ASN A 34 10.00 -0.76 -12.29
C ASN A 34 9.40 -1.06 -13.66
N SER A 35 8.67 -0.11 -14.22
CA SER A 35 8.12 -0.23 -15.56
C SER A 35 8.16 1.08 -16.31
N GLU A 36 8.22 0.94 -17.63
CA GLU A 36 8.00 1.99 -18.61
C GLU A 36 6.93 1.50 -19.57
N ARG A 37 5.94 2.34 -19.84
CA ARG A 37 4.89 2.05 -20.81
C ARG A 37 4.55 3.26 -21.65
N GLY A 38 4.28 3.00 -22.94
CA GLY A 38 3.70 3.97 -23.84
C GLY A 38 2.19 3.87 -23.88
N TYR A 39 1.51 5.00 -24.05
CA TYR A 39 0.08 5.08 -24.28
C TYR A 39 -0.19 5.42 -25.72
N PRO A 40 -0.73 4.48 -26.53
CA PRO A 40 -1.13 4.79 -27.89
C PRO A 40 -2.32 5.76 -27.84
N GLY A 41 -2.18 6.90 -28.51
CA GLY A 41 -3.26 7.87 -28.66
C GLY A 41 -4.51 7.28 -29.30
N ALA A 42 -5.62 7.98 -29.21
CA ALA A 42 -6.87 7.58 -29.85
C ALA A 42 -6.69 7.47 -31.38
N PHE A 43 -7.28 6.42 -31.97
CA PHE A 43 -7.30 6.26 -33.41
C PHE A 43 -8.57 6.90 -33.98
N VAL A 44 -8.41 7.96 -34.76
CA VAL A 44 -9.49 8.60 -35.50
C VAL A 44 -9.34 8.22 -36.98
N ARG A 45 -10.33 7.52 -37.53
CA ARG A 45 -10.28 6.97 -38.87
C ARG A 45 -10.28 8.06 -39.97
N GLU A 46 -11.00 9.14 -39.71
CA GLU A 46 -11.15 10.27 -40.62
C GLU A 46 -9.93 11.23 -40.60
N GLU A 47 -9.17 11.22 -39.51
CA GLU A 47 -7.98 12.06 -39.33
C GLU A 47 -6.80 11.22 -38.82
N PRO A 48 -6.19 10.38 -39.68
CA PRO A 48 -5.07 9.55 -39.29
C PRO A 48 -3.88 10.41 -38.88
N GLY A 49 -3.53 10.35 -37.59
CA GLY A 49 -2.40 11.07 -37.03
C GLY A 49 -2.77 12.36 -36.29
N LYS A 50 -4.03 12.63 -36.03
CA LYS A 50 -4.48 13.72 -35.15
C LYS A 50 -3.92 13.61 -33.74
N PHE A 51 -3.78 12.40 -33.21
CA PHE A 51 -3.19 12.12 -31.90
C PHE A 51 -1.84 11.41 -32.06
N LYS A 52 -0.81 12.14 -32.47
CA LYS A 52 0.54 11.62 -32.71
C LYS A 52 1.47 11.77 -31.51
N HIS A 53 1.01 12.34 -30.41
CA HIS A 53 1.82 12.46 -29.21
C HIS A 53 2.06 11.09 -28.58
N GLU A 54 3.26 10.94 -28.10
CA GLU A 54 3.75 9.70 -27.50
C GLU A 54 3.76 9.87 -25.99
N ASP A 55 2.58 9.69 -25.36
CA ASP A 55 2.49 9.72 -23.91
C ASP A 55 3.22 8.51 -23.31
N ARG A 56 3.97 8.75 -22.27
CA ARG A 56 4.73 7.72 -21.58
C ARG A 56 4.53 7.81 -20.06
N GLN A 57 4.61 6.65 -19.42
CA GLN A 57 4.57 6.56 -17.98
C GLN A 57 5.67 5.63 -17.50
N TRP A 58 6.33 6.06 -16.43
CA TRP A 58 7.28 5.27 -15.67
C TRP A 58 6.74 5.07 -14.26
N ASP A 59 6.78 3.83 -13.79
CA ASP A 59 6.38 3.46 -12.43
C ASP A 59 7.58 2.85 -11.73
N THR A 60 7.79 3.23 -10.48
CA THR A 60 8.70 2.54 -9.58
C THR A 60 7.99 2.31 -8.26
N ASN A 61 7.87 1.03 -7.88
CA ASN A 61 7.25 0.62 -6.64
C ASN A 61 8.27 -0.17 -5.82
N PHE A 62 8.40 0.19 -4.57
CA PHE A 62 9.22 -0.53 -3.61
C PHE A 62 8.42 -0.75 -2.35
N PHE A 63 8.48 -1.95 -1.77
CA PHE A 63 8.03 -2.14 -0.40
C PHE A 63 8.90 -3.14 0.37
N LEU A 64 8.98 -2.88 1.66
CA LEU A 64 9.51 -3.79 2.67
C LEU A 64 8.38 -4.14 3.63
N GLN A 65 8.21 -5.42 3.90
CA GLN A 65 7.17 -5.91 4.81
C GLN A 65 7.78 -6.91 5.79
N GLY A 66 7.41 -6.77 7.06
CA GLY A 66 7.78 -7.69 8.12
C GLY A 66 6.55 -8.22 8.86
N ALA A 67 6.64 -9.42 9.36
CA ALA A 67 5.69 -10.00 10.29
C ALA A 67 6.41 -10.83 11.33
N PHE A 68 5.95 -10.72 12.56
CA PHE A 68 6.45 -11.45 13.72
C PHE A 68 5.27 -11.93 14.54
N SER A 69 5.31 -13.17 15.00
CA SER A 69 4.30 -13.71 15.93
C SER A 69 4.98 -14.65 16.91
N LYS A 70 4.70 -14.47 18.18
CA LYS A 70 5.25 -15.30 19.25
C LYS A 70 4.29 -15.44 20.40
N ALA A 71 4.15 -16.67 20.92
CA ALA A 71 3.57 -16.93 22.23
C ALA A 71 4.67 -16.78 23.29
N PHE A 72 4.55 -15.79 24.14
CA PHE A 72 5.47 -15.53 25.27
C PHE A 72 5.11 -16.36 26.48
N ALA A 73 3.83 -16.70 26.60
CA ALA A 73 3.29 -17.57 27.63
C ALA A 73 2.08 -18.34 27.07
N PRO A 74 1.61 -19.41 27.74
CA PRO A 74 0.39 -20.13 27.31
C PRO A 74 -0.85 -19.23 27.21
N TRP A 75 -0.86 -18.13 27.95
CA TRP A 75 -1.97 -17.17 28.01
C TRP A 75 -1.73 -15.88 27.22
N TYR A 76 -0.53 -15.69 26.60
CA TYR A 76 -0.20 -14.45 25.91
C TYR A 76 0.52 -14.69 24.59
N ARG A 77 -0.02 -14.14 23.50
CA ARG A 77 0.59 -14.08 22.18
C ARG A 77 0.62 -12.65 21.66
N LEU A 78 1.75 -12.29 21.07
CA LEU A 78 1.94 -11.04 20.35
C LEU A 78 2.16 -11.33 18.86
N SER A 79 1.43 -10.60 18.02
CA SER A 79 1.66 -10.55 16.56
C SER A 79 1.90 -9.11 16.15
N VAL A 80 2.98 -8.88 15.39
CA VAL A 80 3.38 -7.56 14.89
C VAL A 80 3.53 -7.63 13.37
N HIS A 81 2.99 -6.66 12.67
CA HIS A 81 3.18 -6.45 11.25
C HIS A 81 3.72 -5.04 11.02
N ALA A 82 4.66 -4.92 10.08
CA ALA A 82 5.17 -3.63 9.64
C ALA A 82 5.31 -3.62 8.13
N LYS A 83 5.05 -2.48 7.51
CA LYS A 83 5.23 -2.25 6.09
C LYS A 83 5.74 -0.84 5.86
N TYR A 84 6.69 -0.72 4.96
CA TYR A 84 7.04 0.55 4.34
C TYR A 84 6.90 0.39 2.84
N ALA A 85 6.24 1.33 2.18
CA ALA A 85 6.10 1.38 0.73
C ALA A 85 6.50 2.75 0.21
N TYR A 86 7.10 2.74 -0.96
CA TYR A 86 7.45 3.92 -1.74
C TYR A 86 7.01 3.70 -3.18
N ASP A 87 6.17 4.60 -3.68
CA ASP A 87 5.65 4.57 -5.03
C ASP A 87 6.05 5.87 -5.74
N TYR A 88 6.61 5.73 -6.92
CA TYR A 88 6.94 6.83 -7.81
C TYR A 88 6.24 6.62 -9.14
N LEU A 89 5.64 7.69 -9.65
CA LEU A 89 5.03 7.74 -10.97
C LEU A 89 5.50 9.00 -11.68
N HIS A 90 6.01 8.84 -12.88
CA HIS A 90 6.30 9.92 -13.81
C HIS A 90 5.40 9.75 -15.03
N TYR A 91 4.63 10.77 -15.36
CA TYR A 91 3.79 10.82 -16.55
C TYR A 91 4.19 11.97 -17.45
N LEU A 92 4.51 11.63 -18.69
CA LEU A 92 4.88 12.58 -19.74
C LEU A 92 3.87 12.54 -20.88
N SER A 93 3.28 13.68 -21.21
CA SER A 93 2.51 13.92 -22.43
C SER A 93 3.12 15.09 -23.19
N ASP A 94 3.76 14.81 -24.33
CA ASP A 94 4.45 15.79 -25.14
C ASP A 94 3.77 15.92 -26.51
N PRO A 95 2.82 16.86 -26.64
CA PRO A 95 2.06 17.07 -27.88
C PRO A 95 2.79 17.98 -28.87
N ARG A 96 4.06 17.73 -29.16
CA ARG A 96 4.91 18.57 -30.02
C ARG A 96 4.30 18.94 -31.37
N LEU A 97 3.30 18.20 -31.82
CA LEU A 97 2.63 18.38 -33.11
C LEU A 97 1.22 18.96 -32.98
N ASP A 98 0.73 19.20 -31.76
CA ASP A 98 -0.59 19.73 -31.52
C ASP A 98 -0.51 20.88 -30.49
N VAL A 99 -0.50 22.11 -31.01
CA VAL A 99 -0.45 23.35 -30.20
C VAL A 99 -1.70 23.58 -29.35
N THR A 100 -2.74 22.76 -29.49
CA THR A 100 -3.98 22.86 -28.72
C THR A 100 -3.96 22.01 -27.47
N THR A 101 -3.01 21.07 -27.34
CA THR A 101 -2.88 20.16 -26.20
C THR A 101 -1.75 20.66 -25.29
N MET A 102 -2.02 20.63 -24.00
CA MET A 102 -1.07 21.08 -22.98
C MET A 102 0.07 20.06 -22.81
N TYR A 103 1.30 20.54 -22.73
CA TYR A 103 2.44 19.74 -22.28
C TYR A 103 2.27 19.36 -20.81
N VAL A 104 2.44 18.09 -20.50
CA VAL A 104 2.37 17.56 -19.14
C VAL A 104 3.63 16.74 -18.87
N ASP A 105 4.32 17.09 -17.79
CA ASP A 105 5.52 16.39 -17.31
C ASP A 105 5.43 16.40 -15.79
N ASN A 106 4.78 15.37 -15.22
CA ASN A 106 4.42 15.33 -13.82
C ASN A 106 5.05 14.15 -13.12
N HIS A 107 5.56 14.41 -11.93
CA HIS A 107 6.13 13.43 -11.02
C HIS A 107 5.31 13.36 -9.75
N TYR A 108 5.01 12.13 -9.30
CA TYR A 108 4.28 11.85 -8.09
C TYR A 108 5.07 10.90 -7.21
N TYR A 109 5.12 11.19 -5.93
CA TYR A 109 5.82 10.40 -4.92
C TYR A 109 4.86 10.12 -3.79
N GLN A 110 4.66 8.86 -3.49
CA GLN A 110 3.84 8.43 -2.36
C GLN A 110 4.68 7.57 -1.43
N GLN A 111 4.54 7.81 -0.13
CA GLN A 111 5.14 6.99 0.90
C GLN A 111 4.06 6.51 1.86
N GLU A 112 4.20 5.28 2.31
CA GLU A 112 3.34 4.67 3.31
C GLU A 112 4.21 3.98 4.35
N ALA A 113 4.00 4.31 5.61
CA ALA A 113 4.52 3.57 6.75
C ALA A 113 3.34 3.01 7.54
N TYR A 114 3.36 1.70 7.79
CA TYR A 114 2.32 0.99 8.51
C TYR A 114 2.93 0.08 9.58
N VAL A 115 2.33 0.10 10.76
CA VAL A 115 2.67 -0.81 11.85
C VAL A 115 1.37 -1.27 12.51
N SER A 116 1.29 -2.57 12.80
CA SER A 116 0.17 -3.21 13.50
C SER A 116 0.71 -4.09 14.61
N ALA A 117 0.05 -4.06 15.76
CA ALA A 117 0.31 -4.97 16.88
C ALA A 117 -0.99 -5.55 17.39
N ALA A 118 -1.09 -6.88 17.42
CA ALA A 118 -2.20 -7.60 18.00
C ALA A 118 -1.73 -8.43 19.20
N GLN A 119 -2.41 -8.30 20.30
CA GLN A 119 -2.15 -8.98 21.57
C GLN A 119 -3.35 -9.86 21.89
N GLU A 120 -3.09 -11.14 22.05
CA GLU A 120 -4.09 -12.15 22.40
C GLU A 120 -3.83 -12.61 23.82
N PHE A 121 -4.86 -12.54 24.67
CA PHE A 121 -4.82 -12.96 26.05
C PHE A 121 -5.89 -14.02 26.31
N THR A 122 -5.48 -15.20 26.75
CA THR A 122 -6.36 -16.20 27.34
C THR A 122 -6.33 -16.04 28.86
N LEU A 123 -7.25 -15.24 29.39
CA LEU A 123 -7.28 -14.90 30.81
C LEU A 123 -7.74 -16.09 31.67
N PHE A 124 -8.72 -16.83 31.16
CA PHE A 124 -9.24 -18.04 31.75
C PHE A 124 -9.60 -19.05 30.65
N SER A 125 -9.84 -20.30 30.97
CA SER A 125 -10.29 -21.31 30.00
C SER A 125 -11.59 -20.97 29.27
N TRP A 126 -12.34 -20.01 29.78
CA TRP A 126 -13.62 -19.54 29.27
C TRP A 126 -13.61 -18.08 28.79
N TRP A 127 -12.49 -17.37 28.93
CA TRP A 127 -12.40 -15.93 28.57
C TRP A 127 -11.12 -15.58 27.80
N ASP A 128 -11.29 -15.19 26.54
CA ASP A 128 -10.25 -14.64 25.68
C ASP A 128 -10.48 -13.14 25.44
N VAL A 129 -9.41 -12.38 25.40
CA VAL A 129 -9.39 -10.95 25.08
C VAL A 129 -8.31 -10.68 24.03
N ASN A 130 -8.69 -9.95 22.99
CA ASN A 130 -7.79 -9.51 21.93
C ASN A 130 -7.76 -7.99 21.86
N LEU A 131 -6.56 -7.42 21.91
CA LEU A 131 -6.31 -5.99 21.71
C LEU A 131 -5.44 -5.82 20.47
N ALA A 132 -5.90 -5.05 19.49
CA ALA A 132 -5.14 -4.71 18.30
C ALA A 132 -5.04 -3.20 18.13
N ALA A 133 -3.91 -2.73 17.68
CA ALA A 133 -3.69 -1.34 17.31
C ALA A 133 -2.91 -1.27 15.99
N ASP A 134 -3.43 -0.47 15.06
CA ASP A 134 -2.83 -0.20 13.76
C ASP A 134 -2.52 1.27 13.65
N PHE A 135 -1.36 1.59 13.09
CA PHE A 135 -0.93 2.94 12.78
C PHE A 135 -0.46 3.00 11.34
N GLN A 136 -0.96 3.97 10.60
CA GLN A 136 -0.59 4.20 9.22
C GLN A 136 -0.32 5.67 9.00
N TYR A 137 0.78 5.97 8.30
CA TYR A 137 1.13 7.31 7.87
C TYR A 137 1.39 7.30 6.37
N ASN A 138 0.71 8.19 5.65
CA ASN A 138 0.82 8.35 4.20
C ASN A 138 1.22 9.78 3.86
N THR A 139 2.10 9.94 2.88
CA THR A 139 2.42 11.23 2.26
C THR A 139 2.26 11.14 0.75
N LEU A 140 1.85 12.23 0.15
CA LEU A 140 1.81 12.38 -1.31
C LEU A 140 2.48 13.69 -1.68
N GLU A 141 3.44 13.61 -2.60
CA GLU A 141 4.15 14.76 -3.16
C GLU A 141 3.99 14.76 -4.68
N ALA A 142 3.92 15.92 -5.27
CA ALA A 142 3.91 16.10 -6.72
C ALA A 142 4.59 17.40 -7.11
N ASP A 143 5.17 17.44 -8.28
CA ASP A 143 5.80 18.64 -8.85
C ASP A 143 4.79 19.57 -9.57
N LEU A 144 3.55 19.54 -9.12
CA LEU A 144 2.47 20.38 -9.64
C LEU A 144 2.48 21.76 -8.98
N VAL A 145 2.16 22.79 -9.76
CA VAL A 145 1.98 24.16 -9.25
C VAL A 145 0.82 24.17 -8.24
N ASN A 146 1.07 24.70 -7.04
CA ASN A 146 0.11 24.77 -5.93
C ASN A 146 -0.36 23.41 -5.38
N PHE A 147 0.45 22.36 -5.50
CA PHE A 147 0.16 21.10 -4.86
C PHE A 147 0.30 21.23 -3.32
N VAL A 148 -0.67 20.72 -2.58
CA VAL A 148 -0.79 20.94 -1.12
C VAL A 148 0.03 19.94 -0.28
N TYR A 149 0.73 18.98 -0.86
CA TYR A 149 1.54 17.96 -0.17
C TYR A 149 0.80 17.27 0.97
N PRO A 150 -0.34 16.63 0.71
CA PRO A 150 -1.16 16.07 1.76
C PRO A 150 -0.45 14.92 2.49
N SER A 151 -0.64 14.88 3.79
CA SER A 151 -0.26 13.74 4.61
C SER A 151 -1.43 13.30 5.47
N ARG A 152 -1.50 12.00 5.74
CA ARG A 152 -2.57 11.41 6.54
C ARG A 152 -2.00 10.48 7.59
N PHE A 153 -2.44 10.69 8.81
CA PHE A 153 -2.24 9.75 9.89
C PHE A 153 -3.55 9.02 10.20
N THR A 154 -3.50 7.71 10.25
CA THR A 154 -4.65 6.87 10.62
C THR A 154 -4.25 5.96 11.78
N SER A 155 -5.08 5.91 12.80
CA SER A 155 -4.97 4.97 13.91
C SER A 155 -6.27 4.21 14.08
N LEU A 156 -6.16 2.88 14.17
CA LEU A 156 -7.26 1.97 14.45
C LEU A 156 -6.93 1.21 15.74
N THR A 157 -7.87 1.18 16.67
CA THR A 157 -7.72 0.37 17.88
C THR A 157 -8.96 -0.50 18.03
N ALA A 158 -8.75 -1.80 18.16
CA ALA A 158 -9.79 -2.78 18.30
C ALA A 158 -9.63 -3.57 19.61
N LEU A 159 -10.71 -3.72 20.33
CA LEU A 159 -10.84 -4.62 21.48
C LEU A 159 -11.90 -5.66 21.14
N ALA A 160 -11.56 -6.93 21.25
CA ALA A 160 -12.50 -8.03 21.07
C ALA A 160 -12.42 -8.97 22.28
N THR A 161 -13.56 -9.51 22.67
CA THR A 161 -13.65 -10.46 23.77
C THR A 161 -14.55 -11.64 23.40
N SER A 162 -14.20 -12.82 23.86
CA SER A 162 -14.97 -14.04 23.69
C SER A 162 -15.11 -14.75 25.03
N LEU A 163 -16.36 -15.03 25.40
CA LEU A 163 -16.73 -15.71 26.63
C LEU A 163 -17.44 -17.02 26.29
N ARG A 164 -17.01 -18.13 26.88
CA ARG A 164 -17.55 -19.47 26.63
C ARG A 164 -18.13 -20.06 27.92
N PHE A 165 -19.45 -20.19 27.97
CA PHE A 165 -20.19 -20.73 29.13
C PHE A 165 -20.92 -22.01 28.74
N GLY A 166 -20.22 -23.15 28.79
CA GLY A 166 -20.79 -24.44 28.44
C GLY A 166 -21.20 -24.55 26.98
N LYS A 167 -22.48 -24.33 26.65
CA LYS A 167 -23.01 -24.34 25.27
C LYS A 167 -23.28 -22.94 24.72
N ILE A 168 -22.93 -21.91 25.45
CA ILE A 168 -23.17 -20.51 25.04
C ILE A 168 -21.86 -19.82 24.83
N ASP A 169 -21.66 -19.28 23.62
CA ASP A 169 -20.54 -18.42 23.26
C ASP A 169 -21.05 -16.99 23.08
N VAL A 170 -20.44 -16.05 23.79
CA VAL A 170 -20.73 -14.61 23.70
C VAL A 170 -19.51 -13.91 23.19
N GLN A 171 -19.66 -13.13 22.13
CA GLN A 171 -18.58 -12.34 21.54
C GLN A 171 -18.98 -10.86 21.50
N GLY A 172 -18.03 -9.99 21.81
CA GLY A 172 -18.18 -8.55 21.73
C GLY A 172 -16.94 -7.92 21.13
N SER A 173 -17.13 -6.85 20.37
CA SER A 173 -16.01 -6.07 19.83
C SER A 173 -16.30 -4.58 19.84
N LEU A 174 -15.24 -3.80 20.04
CA LEU A 174 -15.23 -2.35 19.95
C LEU A 174 -14.11 -1.94 19.01
N LEU A 175 -14.42 -1.06 18.06
CA LEU A 175 -13.46 -0.48 17.14
C LEU A 175 -13.46 1.05 17.30
N TYR A 176 -12.29 1.61 17.49
CA TYR A 176 -12.05 3.06 17.46
C TYR A 176 -11.16 3.40 16.27
N THR A 177 -11.57 4.41 15.51
CA THR A 177 -10.80 4.93 14.36
C THR A 177 -10.54 6.40 14.57
N PHE A 178 -9.28 6.79 14.40
CA PHE A 178 -8.84 8.18 14.36
C PHE A 178 -8.15 8.45 13.03
N VAL A 179 -8.52 9.52 12.36
CA VAL A 179 -7.90 9.98 11.10
C VAL A 179 -7.61 11.45 11.23
N ASP A 180 -6.40 11.85 10.86
CA ASP A 180 -5.95 13.23 10.84
C ASP A 180 -5.26 13.53 9.50
N ASP A 181 -5.75 14.56 8.81
CA ASP A 181 -5.27 14.99 7.49
C ASP A 181 -4.57 16.34 7.63
N PHE A 182 -3.35 16.41 7.11
CA PHE A 182 -2.54 17.61 7.06
C PHE A 182 -2.29 17.98 5.60
N ALA A 183 -2.39 19.29 5.28
CA ALA A 183 -2.14 19.83 3.95
C ALA A 183 -1.46 21.22 4.04
#